data_5632ce22b7ec24ba912dc035bcdba8f7
#
_entry.id   5632ce22b7ec24ba912dc035bcdba8f7
#
_cell.length_a   1.000
_cell.length_b   1.000
_cell.length_c   1.000
_cell.angle_alpha   90.00
_cell.angle_beta   90.00
_cell.angle_gamma   90.00
#
_symmetry.space_group_name_H-M   'P 1'
#
loop_
_entity.id
_entity.type
_entity.pdbx_description
1 polymer ?
#
loop_
_entity_poly.entity_id
_entity_poly.type
_entity_poly.pdbx_seq_one_letter_code
_entity_poly.pdbx_strand_id
1 'polypeptide(L)'
;MKRWISLFALPLLLMITGQAAGQPEPIKVGITNVPPFVMKTDSGEWEGISIDLWRQVADGLDQGYTFVPLSFADLLAHVESGQIDVAVGALTMTAEREAAFDFTHPFYQTGLSIAVPPAPEQGLLASLRALISWQFVSVVIALGGLLLAVGFVLWLFERRRNPEQFGGTAAQGIGASFWWAAVTMTTVGYGDKAPTSLAGRIIALVWMFAGLIMVASFTAAITSSLTVSNLQYQIQGPDDLNRANVATIANTASEQYLRDERIRHQLYPDLTSAMLSVARGETDAVVYDRALLQYRNLQLGDQRLTLLPGIFQQQLYGLALPSGSPLRGPVSEQILGVTESSGWPDAIRRYLGRE
;
A
#
# COMPACT_ATOMS: atom_id res chain seq x y z
N MET A 1 -112.45 -0.66 16.13
CA MET A 1 -111.54 -1.71 15.73
C MET A 1 -110.56 -1.08 14.75
N LYS A 2 -109.36 -0.64 15.19
CA LYS A 2 -108.28 -0.19 14.31
C LYS A 2 -106.97 -0.83 14.81
N ARG A 3 -106.41 -1.75 14.00
CA ARG A 3 -105.16 -2.39 14.27
C ARG A 3 -104.01 -1.45 13.87
N TRP A 4 -103.09 -1.21 14.78
CA TRP A 4 -101.83 -0.49 14.55
C TRP A 4 -100.80 -1.54 14.25
N ILE A 5 -100.12 -1.44 13.11
CA ILE A 5 -98.96 -2.22 12.73
C ILE A 5 -97.68 -1.35 12.97
N SER A 6 -96.93 -1.73 13.95
CA SER A 6 -95.64 -1.11 14.23
C SER A 6 -94.53 -1.70 13.36
N LEU A 7 -93.97 -0.90 12.43
CA LEU A 7 -92.83 -1.25 11.67
C LEU A 7 -91.54 -1.06 12.56
N PHE A 8 -90.89 -2.12 12.90
CA PHE A 8 -89.56 -2.08 13.45
C PHE A 8 -88.53 -1.90 12.30
N ALA A 9 -87.91 -0.72 12.16
CA ALA A 9 -86.77 -0.48 11.30
C ALA A 9 -85.50 -0.85 12.07
N LEU A 10 -84.84 -1.92 11.63
CA LEU A 10 -83.52 -2.40 12.13
C LEU A 10 -82.44 -1.58 11.45
N PRO A 11 -81.57 -0.81 12.13
CA PRO A 11 -80.41 -0.18 11.47
C PRO A 11 -79.36 -1.23 11.20
N LEU A 12 -79.04 -1.46 9.92
CA LEU A 12 -77.93 -2.29 9.46
C LEU A 12 -76.61 -1.54 9.73
N LEU A 13 -75.96 -1.89 10.85
CA LEU A 13 -74.63 -1.36 11.21
C LEU A 13 -73.57 -2.01 10.31
N LEU A 14 -73.16 -1.32 9.25
CA LEU A 14 -72.01 -1.69 8.42
C LEU A 14 -70.76 -1.51 9.29
N MET A 15 -70.26 -2.60 9.87
CA MET A 15 -68.91 -2.65 10.41
C MET A 15 -67.93 -2.58 9.24
N ILE A 16 -67.41 -1.39 8.97
CA ILE A 16 -66.19 -1.20 8.17
C ILE A 16 -65.03 -1.72 9.04
N THR A 17 -64.65 -2.99 8.84
CA THR A 17 -63.36 -3.50 9.32
C THR A 17 -62.30 -2.82 8.50
N GLY A 18 -61.82 -1.66 8.98
CA GLY A 18 -60.57 -1.12 8.47
C GLY A 18 -59.48 -2.16 8.71
N GLN A 19 -59.04 -2.84 7.63
CA GLN A 19 -57.77 -3.53 7.65
C GLN A 19 -56.73 -2.45 8.00
N ALA A 20 -56.22 -2.50 9.21
CA ALA A 20 -54.98 -1.82 9.54
C ALA A 20 -53.95 -2.38 8.55
N ALA A 21 -53.58 -1.61 7.54
CA ALA A 21 -52.43 -1.91 6.70
C ALA A 21 -51.25 -2.02 7.69
N GLY A 22 -50.81 -3.25 7.93
CA GLY A 22 -49.63 -3.49 8.76
C GLY A 22 -48.51 -2.63 8.17
N GLN A 23 -47.82 -1.87 9.01
CA GLN A 23 -46.64 -1.14 8.57
C GLN A 23 -45.71 -2.17 7.92
N PRO A 24 -45.19 -1.92 6.72
CA PRO A 24 -44.27 -2.83 6.08
C PRO A 24 -43.11 -3.12 7.06
N GLU A 25 -42.70 -4.41 7.15
CA GLU A 25 -41.55 -4.79 7.98
C GLU A 25 -40.32 -3.98 7.53
N PRO A 26 -39.53 -3.45 8.47
CA PRO A 26 -38.34 -2.68 8.11
C PRO A 26 -37.33 -3.56 7.35
N ILE A 27 -36.75 -3.02 6.28
CA ILE A 27 -35.74 -3.68 5.45
C ILE A 27 -34.52 -4.02 6.32
N LYS A 28 -34.10 -5.28 6.31
CA LYS A 28 -32.88 -5.74 7.00
C LYS A 28 -31.66 -5.46 6.11
N VAL A 29 -30.89 -4.47 6.49
CA VAL A 29 -29.72 -4.01 5.72
C VAL A 29 -28.45 -4.57 6.35
N GLY A 30 -27.88 -5.60 5.74
CA GLY A 30 -26.58 -6.12 6.14
C GLY A 30 -25.47 -5.13 5.80
N ILE A 31 -24.58 -4.89 6.77
CA ILE A 31 -23.42 -4.00 6.58
C ILE A 31 -22.16 -4.65 7.15
N THR A 32 -21.00 -4.33 6.53
CA THR A 32 -19.69 -4.70 7.05
C THR A 32 -18.80 -3.47 7.18
N ASN A 33 -17.99 -3.42 8.24
CA ASN A 33 -17.10 -2.28 8.46
C ASN A 33 -15.98 -2.25 7.42
N VAL A 34 -16.09 -1.35 6.44
CA VAL A 34 -15.17 -1.17 5.32
C VAL A 34 -15.01 0.31 4.99
N PRO A 35 -14.21 1.08 5.79
CA PRO A 35 -13.99 2.49 5.53
C PRO A 35 -13.33 2.73 4.17
N PRO A 36 -13.73 3.80 3.43
CA PRO A 36 -14.67 4.86 3.79
C PRO A 36 -16.12 4.61 3.37
N PHE A 37 -16.48 3.41 2.91
CA PHE A 37 -17.83 3.10 2.43
C PHE A 37 -18.81 2.82 3.55
N VAL A 38 -18.38 2.10 4.57
CA VAL A 38 -19.13 1.82 5.80
C VAL A 38 -18.17 1.91 6.97
N MET A 39 -18.41 2.80 7.90
CA MET A 39 -17.60 2.95 9.11
C MET A 39 -18.47 3.39 10.28
N LYS A 40 -17.96 3.20 11.48
CA LYS A 40 -18.62 3.59 12.70
C LYS A 40 -18.00 4.87 13.23
N THR A 41 -18.83 5.85 13.55
CA THR A 41 -18.38 7.09 14.20
C THR A 41 -17.99 6.84 15.65
N ASP A 42 -17.33 7.79 16.28
CA ASP A 42 -17.02 7.76 17.72
C ASP A 42 -18.29 7.76 18.57
N SER A 43 -19.42 8.30 18.05
CA SER A 43 -20.74 8.25 18.69
C SER A 43 -21.43 6.89 18.57
N GLY A 44 -20.86 5.99 17.75
CA GLY A 44 -21.42 4.65 17.51
C GLY A 44 -22.41 4.57 16.35
N GLU A 45 -22.65 5.65 15.63
CA GLU A 45 -23.50 5.68 14.44
C GLU A 45 -22.75 5.17 13.21
N TRP A 46 -23.49 4.66 12.22
CA TRP A 46 -22.93 4.24 10.94
C TRP A 46 -22.89 5.41 9.97
N GLU A 47 -21.76 5.60 9.28
CA GLU A 47 -21.55 6.58 8.22
C GLU A 47 -20.69 6.00 7.09
N GLY A 48 -20.55 6.74 6.00
CA GLY A 48 -19.74 6.35 4.85
C GLY A 48 -20.48 6.47 3.53
N ILE A 49 -19.75 6.35 2.43
CA ILE A 49 -20.29 6.54 1.07
C ILE A 49 -21.53 5.66 0.82
N SER A 50 -21.45 4.36 1.16
CA SER A 50 -22.54 3.42 0.94
C SER A 50 -23.69 3.60 1.94
N ILE A 51 -23.41 4.08 3.15
CA ILE A 51 -24.43 4.40 4.15
C ILE A 51 -25.22 5.64 3.73
N ASP A 52 -24.53 6.68 3.27
CA ASP A 52 -25.15 7.91 2.79
C ASP A 52 -25.99 7.66 1.52
N LEU A 53 -25.54 6.77 0.64
CA LEU A 53 -26.32 6.29 -0.49
C LEU A 53 -27.59 5.59 -0.02
N TRP A 54 -27.42 4.58 0.87
CA TRP A 54 -28.58 3.80 1.34
C TRP A 54 -29.63 4.66 2.02
N ARG A 55 -29.23 5.62 2.82
CA ARG A 55 -30.17 6.56 3.47
C ARG A 55 -31.05 7.27 2.45
N GLN A 56 -30.43 7.81 1.38
CA GLN A 56 -31.17 8.49 0.31
C GLN A 56 -32.07 7.53 -0.47
N VAL A 57 -31.61 6.30 -0.71
CA VAL A 57 -32.42 5.25 -1.36
C VAL A 57 -33.63 4.88 -0.50
N ALA A 58 -33.44 4.64 0.79
CA ALA A 58 -34.53 4.29 1.71
C ALA A 58 -35.55 5.40 1.87
N ASP A 59 -35.10 6.66 1.95
CA ASP A 59 -35.96 7.85 1.96
C ASP A 59 -36.78 7.94 0.66
N GLY A 60 -36.18 7.68 -0.50
CA GLY A 60 -36.90 7.68 -1.78
C GLY A 60 -37.90 6.53 -1.94
N LEU A 61 -37.73 5.43 -1.22
CA LEU A 61 -38.64 4.29 -1.19
C LEU A 61 -39.76 4.43 -0.13
N ASP A 62 -39.67 5.42 0.76
CA ASP A 62 -40.54 5.56 1.93
C ASP A 62 -40.60 4.30 2.79
N GLN A 63 -39.39 3.64 2.98
CA GLN A 63 -39.27 2.38 3.67
C GLN A 63 -38.36 2.51 4.92
N GLY A 64 -38.87 1.99 6.04
CA GLY A 64 -38.07 1.83 7.26
C GLY A 64 -37.01 0.73 7.07
N TYR A 65 -35.86 0.86 7.73
CA TYR A 65 -34.80 -0.14 7.69
C TYR A 65 -34.09 -0.30 9.01
N THR A 66 -33.35 -1.40 9.15
CA THR A 66 -32.47 -1.68 10.30
C THR A 66 -31.13 -2.20 9.81
N PHE A 67 -30.03 -1.62 10.33
CA PHE A 67 -28.70 -2.13 10.03
C PHE A 67 -28.35 -3.39 10.84
N VAL A 68 -27.84 -4.41 10.13
CA VAL A 68 -27.35 -5.67 10.69
C VAL A 68 -25.84 -5.77 10.45
N PRO A 69 -25.00 -5.46 11.46
CA PRO A 69 -23.56 -5.55 11.32
C PRO A 69 -23.10 -7.01 11.21
N LEU A 70 -22.33 -7.34 10.18
CA LEU A 70 -21.86 -8.68 9.86
C LEU A 70 -20.38 -8.66 9.49
N SER A 71 -19.72 -9.80 9.61
CA SER A 71 -18.42 -9.99 8.94
C SER A 71 -18.62 -10.01 7.42
N PHE A 72 -17.57 -9.78 6.63
CA PHE A 72 -17.69 -9.81 5.18
C PHE A 72 -18.17 -11.16 4.65
N ALA A 73 -17.68 -12.26 5.22
CA ALA A 73 -18.11 -13.61 4.84
C ALA A 73 -19.57 -13.87 5.20
N ASP A 74 -20.00 -13.47 6.40
CA ASP A 74 -21.39 -13.62 6.83
C ASP A 74 -22.34 -12.73 6.01
N LEU A 75 -21.88 -11.53 5.60
CA LEU A 75 -22.66 -10.62 4.75
C LEU A 75 -23.03 -11.29 3.42
N LEU A 76 -22.05 -11.92 2.76
CA LEU A 76 -22.28 -12.65 1.50
C LEU A 76 -23.20 -13.86 1.72
N ALA A 77 -22.98 -14.66 2.77
CA ALA A 77 -23.81 -15.81 3.07
C ALA A 77 -25.27 -15.43 3.45
N HIS A 78 -25.45 -14.30 4.16
CA HIS A 78 -26.79 -13.86 4.56
C HIS A 78 -27.60 -13.26 3.40
N VAL A 79 -26.95 -12.58 2.45
CA VAL A 79 -27.65 -12.13 1.23
C VAL A 79 -28.02 -13.29 0.33
N GLU A 80 -27.13 -14.27 0.15
CA GLU A 80 -27.39 -15.47 -0.64
C GLU A 80 -28.55 -16.29 -0.06
N SER A 81 -28.60 -16.44 1.28
CA SER A 81 -29.67 -17.20 1.96
C SER A 81 -30.96 -16.42 2.22
N GLY A 82 -31.02 -15.12 1.89
CA GLY A 82 -32.17 -14.26 2.12
C GLY A 82 -32.43 -13.93 3.61
N GLN A 83 -31.41 -14.02 4.47
CA GLN A 83 -31.49 -13.63 5.88
C GLN A 83 -31.45 -12.11 6.07
N ILE A 84 -30.89 -11.39 5.09
CA ILE A 84 -30.95 -9.93 4.92
C ILE A 84 -31.56 -9.60 3.57
N ASP A 85 -32.22 -8.44 3.48
CA ASP A 85 -32.91 -8.01 2.27
C ASP A 85 -31.98 -7.28 1.29
N VAL A 86 -30.98 -6.57 1.84
CA VAL A 86 -29.98 -5.82 1.07
C VAL A 86 -28.64 -5.86 1.80
N ALA A 87 -27.57 -6.08 1.06
CA ALA A 87 -26.19 -5.91 1.55
C ALA A 87 -25.62 -4.58 1.06
N VAL A 88 -25.17 -3.76 1.99
CA VAL A 88 -24.63 -2.41 1.76
C VAL A 88 -23.18 -2.36 2.18
N GLY A 89 -22.28 -2.01 1.22
CA GLY A 89 -20.85 -1.95 1.48
C GLY A 89 -20.05 -1.58 0.22
N ALA A 90 -18.76 -1.92 0.22
CA ALA A 90 -17.90 -1.87 -0.95
C ALA A 90 -17.90 -3.24 -1.64
N LEU A 91 -19.03 -3.60 -2.25
CA LEU A 91 -19.24 -4.91 -2.85
C LEU A 91 -18.94 -4.88 -4.35
N THR A 92 -17.80 -5.46 -4.72
CA THR A 92 -17.45 -5.62 -6.14
C THR A 92 -18.41 -6.60 -6.82
N MET A 93 -18.98 -6.14 -7.92
CA MET A 93 -19.79 -6.98 -8.81
C MET A 93 -18.86 -7.93 -9.57
N THR A 94 -19.02 -9.24 -9.37
CA THR A 94 -18.30 -10.29 -10.10
C THR A 94 -19.28 -11.30 -10.66
N ALA A 95 -18.90 -11.98 -11.76
CA ALA A 95 -19.75 -13.00 -12.35
C ALA A 95 -20.10 -14.14 -11.37
N GLU A 96 -19.16 -14.51 -10.50
CA GLU A 96 -19.37 -15.54 -9.47
C GLU A 96 -20.45 -15.08 -8.47
N ARG A 97 -20.38 -13.83 -8.01
CA ARG A 97 -21.35 -13.27 -7.06
C ARG A 97 -22.72 -13.04 -7.69
N GLU A 98 -22.76 -12.56 -8.94
CA GLU A 98 -24.02 -12.37 -9.68
C GLU A 98 -24.74 -13.72 -9.95
N ALA A 99 -24.00 -14.84 -9.98
CA ALA A 99 -24.60 -16.17 -10.06
C ALA A 99 -25.21 -16.64 -8.73
N ALA A 100 -24.76 -16.11 -7.59
CA ALA A 100 -25.22 -16.48 -6.25
C ALA A 100 -26.36 -15.55 -5.75
N PHE A 101 -26.29 -14.27 -6.06
CA PHE A 101 -27.28 -13.25 -5.67
C PHE A 101 -27.27 -12.08 -6.67
N ASP A 102 -28.31 -11.27 -6.67
CA ASP A 102 -28.47 -10.17 -7.60
C ASP A 102 -27.76 -8.89 -7.14
N PHE A 103 -27.27 -8.08 -8.08
CA PHE A 103 -26.81 -6.71 -7.81
C PHE A 103 -27.77 -5.66 -8.36
N THR A 104 -27.72 -4.48 -7.76
CA THR A 104 -28.31 -3.25 -8.29
C THR A 104 -27.48 -2.67 -9.44
N HIS A 105 -27.92 -1.54 -10.03
CA HIS A 105 -27.02 -0.72 -10.80
C HIS A 105 -25.80 -0.28 -9.95
N PRO A 106 -24.63 -0.16 -10.59
CA PRO A 106 -23.43 0.28 -9.88
C PRO A 106 -23.56 1.74 -9.43
N PHE A 107 -23.07 2.03 -8.22
CA PHE A 107 -23.04 3.37 -7.67
C PHE A 107 -21.63 3.96 -7.59
N TYR A 108 -20.60 3.14 -7.68
CA TYR A 108 -19.21 3.55 -7.60
C TYR A 108 -18.33 2.70 -8.53
N GLN A 109 -17.39 3.38 -9.20
CA GLN A 109 -16.44 2.74 -10.08
C GLN A 109 -15.04 2.91 -9.52
N THR A 110 -14.29 1.82 -9.47
CA THR A 110 -12.93 1.74 -8.97
C THR A 110 -12.14 0.70 -9.74
N GLY A 111 -11.05 0.20 -9.18
CA GLY A 111 -10.26 -0.90 -9.69
C GLY A 111 -9.18 -1.31 -8.71
N LEU A 112 -8.50 -2.40 -8.98
CA LEU A 112 -7.36 -2.82 -8.19
C LEU A 112 -6.20 -1.86 -8.38
N SER A 113 -5.46 -1.64 -7.32
CA SER A 113 -4.22 -0.86 -7.29
C SER A 113 -3.18 -1.59 -6.45
N ILE A 114 -1.94 -1.15 -6.59
CA ILE A 114 -0.79 -1.73 -5.91
C ILE A 114 -0.22 -0.66 -4.99
N ALA A 115 0.00 -1.00 -3.72
CA ALA A 115 0.79 -0.18 -2.83
C ALA A 115 2.09 -0.90 -2.47
N VAL A 116 3.19 -0.16 -2.53
CA VAL A 116 4.56 -0.64 -2.32
C VAL A 116 5.24 0.18 -1.22
N PRO A 117 6.35 -0.30 -0.63
CA PRO A 117 7.12 0.51 0.30
C PRO A 117 7.49 1.86 -0.34
N PRO A 118 7.53 2.95 0.45
CA PRO A 118 7.99 4.22 -0.07
C PRO A 118 9.42 4.10 -0.59
N ALA A 119 9.70 4.71 -1.74
CA ALA A 119 11.07 4.78 -2.23
C ALA A 119 11.93 5.45 -1.15
N PRO A 120 13.14 4.92 -0.85
CA PRO A 120 14.04 5.56 0.09
C PRO A 120 14.26 7.02 -0.34
N GLU A 121 14.12 7.95 0.61
CA GLU A 121 14.30 9.37 0.34
C GLU A 121 15.67 9.61 -0.30
N GLN A 122 15.70 9.84 -1.61
CA GLN A 122 16.91 10.18 -2.36
C GLN A 122 17.22 11.67 -2.22
N GLY A 123 17.24 12.17 -0.98
CA GLY A 123 17.61 13.56 -0.69
C GLY A 123 19.13 13.69 -0.53
N LEU A 124 19.70 14.86 -0.94
CA LEU A 124 21.10 15.22 -0.65
C LEU A 124 21.46 14.99 0.82
N LEU A 125 20.54 15.23 1.74
CA LEU A 125 20.72 14.98 3.19
C LEU A 125 20.83 13.48 3.53
N ALA A 126 20.08 12.60 2.85
CA ALA A 126 20.21 11.14 3.04
C ALA A 126 21.55 10.64 2.50
N SER A 127 21.99 11.15 1.35
CA SER A 127 23.32 10.86 0.79
C SER A 127 24.43 11.36 1.69
N LEU A 128 24.30 12.56 2.29
CA LEU A 128 25.26 13.09 3.27
C LEU A 128 25.27 12.29 4.57
N ARG A 129 24.13 11.83 5.06
CA ARG A 129 24.06 10.92 6.23
C ARG A 129 24.73 9.58 5.95
N ALA A 130 24.61 9.05 4.73
CA ALA A 130 25.31 7.83 4.33
C ALA A 130 26.85 8.00 4.40
N LEU A 131 27.38 9.18 4.06
CA LEU A 131 28.79 9.50 4.17
C LEU A 131 29.30 9.60 5.62
N ILE A 132 28.40 9.81 6.59
CA ILE A 132 28.72 9.89 8.04
C ILE A 132 28.42 8.53 8.72
N SER A 133 28.02 7.52 7.96
CA SER A 133 27.72 6.20 8.51
C SER A 133 28.98 5.54 9.10
N TRP A 134 28.80 4.77 10.18
CA TRP A 134 29.91 4.02 10.81
C TRP A 134 30.62 3.11 9.81
N GLN A 135 29.90 2.54 8.85
CA GLN A 135 30.47 1.74 7.78
C GLN A 135 31.45 2.54 6.91
N PHE A 136 31.06 3.76 6.49
CA PHE A 136 31.95 4.61 5.70
C PHE A 136 33.18 5.04 6.48
N VAL A 137 33.00 5.49 7.73
CA VAL A 137 34.11 5.87 8.64
C VAL A 137 35.06 4.71 8.87
N SER A 138 34.55 3.50 9.07
CA SER A 138 35.38 2.30 9.25
C SER A 138 36.24 1.97 8.02
N VAL A 139 35.69 2.14 6.81
CA VAL A 139 36.43 1.95 5.56
C VAL A 139 37.56 2.98 5.42
N VAL A 140 37.27 4.25 5.73
CA VAL A 140 38.29 5.32 5.70
C VAL A 140 39.43 5.03 6.72
N ILE A 141 39.07 4.60 7.92
CA ILE A 141 40.08 4.23 8.95
C ILE A 141 40.91 3.02 8.49
N ALA A 142 40.27 1.99 7.91
CA ALA A 142 40.96 0.81 7.41
C ALA A 142 41.93 1.16 6.27
N LEU A 143 41.49 2.05 5.36
CA LEU A 143 42.33 2.56 4.27
C LEU A 143 43.52 3.35 4.81
N GLY A 144 43.29 4.25 5.75
CA GLY A 144 44.35 5.01 6.42
C GLY A 144 45.37 4.08 7.12
N GLY A 145 44.90 3.04 7.79
CA GLY A 145 45.73 2.02 8.41
C GLY A 145 46.56 1.24 7.37
N LEU A 146 46.01 0.90 6.22
CA LEU A 146 46.69 0.24 5.13
C LEU A 146 47.78 1.14 4.53
N LEU A 147 47.47 2.39 4.27
CA LEU A 147 48.43 3.38 3.78
C LEU A 147 49.60 3.56 4.76
N LEU A 148 49.31 3.60 6.09
CA LEU A 148 50.33 3.63 7.11
C LEU A 148 51.21 2.37 7.10
N ALA A 149 50.61 1.20 6.98
CA ALA A 149 51.34 -0.07 6.93
C ALA A 149 52.30 -0.15 5.72
N VAL A 150 51.79 0.19 4.54
CA VAL A 150 52.61 0.23 3.32
C VAL A 150 53.71 1.30 3.41
N GLY A 151 53.36 2.50 3.90
CA GLY A 151 54.31 3.56 4.13
C GLY A 151 55.40 3.17 5.16
N PHE A 152 54.99 2.49 6.24
CA PHE A 152 55.94 2.01 7.26
C PHE A 152 56.92 0.96 6.66
N VAL A 153 56.44 0.00 5.87
CA VAL A 153 57.28 -0.99 5.19
C VAL A 153 58.24 -0.29 4.26
N LEU A 154 57.76 0.64 3.42
CA LEU A 154 58.63 1.41 2.53
C LEU A 154 59.72 2.19 3.28
N TRP A 155 59.33 2.87 4.36
CA TRP A 155 60.27 3.61 5.20
C TRP A 155 61.38 2.75 5.75
N LEU A 156 61.13 1.51 6.20
CA LEU A 156 62.12 0.61 6.71
C LEU A 156 63.28 0.35 5.71
N PHE A 157 62.94 0.29 4.41
CA PHE A 157 63.90 0.03 3.35
C PHE A 157 64.58 1.28 2.82
N GLU A 158 63.87 2.41 2.76
CA GLU A 158 64.35 3.67 2.17
C GLU A 158 65.07 4.58 3.16
N ARG A 159 64.77 4.56 4.46
CA ARG A 159 65.29 5.48 5.46
C ARG A 159 66.80 5.66 5.50
N ARG A 160 67.54 4.60 5.13
CA ARG A 160 69.03 4.60 5.10
C ARG A 160 69.58 4.81 3.68
N ARG A 161 68.81 4.45 2.66
CA ARG A 161 69.28 4.50 1.28
C ARG A 161 68.86 5.75 0.55
N ASN A 162 67.76 6.38 1.03
CA ASN A 162 67.20 7.59 0.46
C ASN A 162 66.82 8.57 1.63
N PRO A 163 67.84 9.03 2.41
CA PRO A 163 67.57 9.84 3.58
C PRO A 163 67.04 11.25 3.24
N GLU A 164 67.28 11.75 2.04
CA GLU A 164 66.77 13.05 1.56
C GLU A 164 65.26 13.07 1.46
N GLN A 165 64.68 11.96 1.05
CA GLN A 165 63.21 11.88 0.81
C GLN A 165 62.48 11.18 1.98
N PHE A 166 63.07 10.16 2.61
CA PHE A 166 62.46 9.31 3.62
C PHE A 166 63.23 9.26 4.97
N GLY A 167 64.22 10.14 5.13
CA GLY A 167 65.01 10.25 6.38
C GLY A 167 64.38 11.16 7.46
N GLY A 168 65.22 11.65 8.37
CA GLY A 168 64.82 12.47 9.52
C GLY A 168 64.34 11.64 10.69
N THR A 169 63.47 12.21 11.53
CA THR A 169 62.85 11.47 12.63
C THR A 169 61.94 10.38 12.10
N ALA A 170 61.66 9.34 12.91
CA ALA A 170 60.73 8.27 12.48
C ALA A 170 59.35 8.80 12.04
N ALA A 171 58.84 9.82 12.73
CA ALA A 171 57.56 10.44 12.37
C ALA A 171 57.63 11.15 11.01
N GLN A 172 58.72 11.84 10.70
CA GLN A 172 58.91 12.53 9.42
C GLN A 172 59.05 11.53 8.29
N GLY A 173 59.85 10.47 8.44
CA GLY A 173 60.04 9.46 7.42
C GLY A 173 58.82 8.60 7.17
N ILE A 174 58.08 8.19 8.22
CA ILE A 174 56.82 7.48 8.05
C ILE A 174 55.76 8.38 7.42
N GLY A 175 55.68 9.67 7.79
CA GLY A 175 54.76 10.64 7.19
C GLY A 175 55.04 10.86 5.72
N ALA A 176 56.34 10.98 5.31
CA ALA A 176 56.73 11.05 3.90
C ALA A 176 56.37 9.80 3.08
N SER A 177 56.51 8.63 3.69
CA SER A 177 56.17 7.33 3.05
C SER A 177 54.66 7.13 2.98
N PHE A 178 53.92 7.53 3.99
CA PHE A 178 52.43 7.58 3.97
C PHE A 178 51.94 8.48 2.85
N TRP A 179 52.49 9.68 2.75
CA TRP A 179 52.17 10.62 1.67
C TRP A 179 52.42 10.00 0.30
N TRP A 180 53.59 9.41 0.11
CA TRP A 180 53.94 8.70 -1.13
C TRP A 180 52.92 7.58 -1.43
N ALA A 181 52.58 6.75 -0.46
CA ALA A 181 51.61 5.68 -0.64
C ALA A 181 50.24 6.19 -1.05
N ALA A 182 49.75 7.27 -0.45
CA ALA A 182 48.47 7.91 -0.76
C ALA A 182 48.46 8.51 -2.18
N VAL A 183 49.49 9.28 -2.52
CA VAL A 183 49.63 9.93 -3.84
C VAL A 183 49.76 8.91 -4.96
N THR A 184 50.46 7.79 -4.70
CA THR A 184 50.63 6.69 -5.67
C THR A 184 49.31 5.94 -5.86
N MET A 185 48.60 5.62 -4.79
CA MET A 185 47.29 4.94 -4.87
C MET A 185 46.24 5.77 -5.63
N THR A 186 46.23 7.06 -5.41
CA THR A 186 45.28 7.98 -6.09
C THR A 186 45.72 8.29 -7.54
N THR A 187 46.82 7.74 -8.00
CA THR A 187 47.40 7.95 -9.37
C THR A 187 47.78 9.40 -9.67
N VAL A 188 47.88 10.30 -8.64
CA VAL A 188 48.28 11.69 -8.83
C VAL A 188 49.76 11.81 -9.17
N GLY A 189 50.62 11.10 -8.40
CA GLY A 189 52.04 10.96 -8.70
C GLY A 189 52.81 12.27 -8.84
N TYR A 190 52.82 13.15 -7.82
CA TYR A 190 53.55 14.43 -7.88
C TYR A 190 55.04 14.30 -8.20
N GLY A 191 55.67 13.14 -7.97
CA GLY A 191 57.07 12.92 -8.22
C GLY A 191 58.02 13.52 -7.19
N ASP A 192 57.50 14.12 -6.12
CA ASP A 192 58.26 14.71 -5.02
C ASP A 192 58.90 13.67 -4.10
N LYS A 193 58.33 12.46 -4.05
CA LYS A 193 58.82 11.29 -3.30
C LYS A 193 58.83 10.05 -4.21
N ALA A 194 59.96 9.35 -4.28
CA ALA A 194 60.07 8.10 -5.03
C ALA A 194 61.12 7.19 -4.40
N PRO A 195 60.87 5.85 -4.28
CA PRO A 195 61.86 4.90 -3.79
C PRO A 195 63.01 4.73 -4.78
N THR A 196 64.23 4.74 -4.26
CA THR A 196 65.44 4.59 -5.05
C THR A 196 66.08 3.20 -4.90
N SER A 197 65.84 2.53 -3.74
CA SER A 197 66.40 1.20 -3.52
C SER A 197 65.65 0.13 -4.31
N LEU A 198 66.32 -0.99 -4.65
CA LEU A 198 65.71 -2.10 -5.35
C LEU A 198 64.48 -2.66 -4.55
N ALA A 199 64.65 -2.83 -3.24
CA ALA A 199 63.55 -3.30 -2.37
C ALA A 199 62.39 -2.32 -2.37
N GLY A 200 62.66 -1.02 -2.23
CA GLY A 200 61.63 0.03 -2.30
C GLY A 200 60.89 0.05 -3.63
N ARG A 201 61.62 -0.14 -4.75
CA ARG A 201 60.98 -0.21 -6.10
C ARG A 201 60.11 -1.44 -6.28
N ILE A 202 60.49 -2.60 -5.70
CA ILE A 202 59.62 -3.79 -5.71
C ILE A 202 58.35 -3.55 -4.92
N ILE A 203 58.47 -2.97 -3.70
CA ILE A 203 57.32 -2.61 -2.87
C ILE A 203 56.42 -1.62 -3.61
N ALA A 204 57.03 -0.62 -4.27
CA ALA A 204 56.29 0.37 -5.07
C ALA A 204 55.52 -0.28 -6.23
N LEU A 205 56.16 -1.21 -6.95
CA LEU A 205 55.50 -1.89 -8.05
C LEU A 205 54.28 -2.70 -7.57
N VAL A 206 54.43 -3.48 -6.48
CA VAL A 206 53.33 -4.23 -5.89
C VAL A 206 52.22 -3.29 -5.42
N TRP A 207 52.58 -2.15 -4.78
CA TRP A 207 51.64 -1.16 -4.29
C TRP A 207 50.87 -0.48 -5.42
N MET A 208 51.52 -0.13 -6.54
CA MET A 208 50.87 0.45 -7.72
C MET A 208 49.78 -0.47 -8.27
N PHE A 209 50.07 -1.78 -8.45
CA PHE A 209 49.07 -2.73 -8.91
C PHE A 209 47.93 -2.95 -7.86
N ALA A 210 48.30 -3.09 -6.60
CA ALA A 210 47.33 -3.24 -5.52
C ALA A 210 46.41 -2.02 -5.41
N GLY A 211 46.95 -0.80 -5.50
CA GLY A 211 46.18 0.44 -5.50
C GLY A 211 45.21 0.56 -6.67
N LEU A 212 45.69 0.21 -7.90
CA LEU A 212 44.82 0.22 -9.07
C LEU A 212 43.64 -0.75 -8.95
N ILE A 213 43.91 -1.98 -8.49
CA ILE A 213 42.87 -3.00 -8.26
C ILE A 213 41.88 -2.51 -7.18
N MET A 214 42.39 -1.90 -6.12
CA MET A 214 41.58 -1.41 -5.02
C MET A 214 40.63 -0.28 -5.46
N VAL A 215 41.11 0.71 -6.19
CA VAL A 215 40.31 1.82 -6.73
C VAL A 215 39.26 1.30 -7.72
N ALA A 216 39.68 0.38 -8.63
CA ALA A 216 38.75 -0.25 -9.57
C ALA A 216 37.62 -1.04 -8.85
N SER A 217 38.00 -1.84 -7.83
CA SER A 217 37.03 -2.62 -7.02
C SER A 217 36.09 -1.73 -6.25
N PHE A 218 36.59 -0.64 -5.68
CA PHE A 218 35.77 0.34 -4.95
C PHE A 218 34.76 1.04 -5.88
N THR A 219 35.21 1.45 -7.07
CA THR A 219 34.32 2.04 -8.08
C THR A 219 33.25 1.04 -8.53
N ALA A 220 33.65 -0.21 -8.79
CA ALA A 220 32.71 -1.26 -9.14
C ALA A 220 31.69 -1.55 -8.03
N ALA A 221 32.12 -1.57 -6.77
CA ALA A 221 31.25 -1.78 -5.61
C ALA A 221 30.24 -0.64 -5.44
N ILE A 222 30.66 0.62 -5.59
CA ILE A 222 29.76 1.79 -5.56
C ILE A 222 28.75 1.71 -6.72
N THR A 223 29.22 1.47 -7.93
CA THR A 223 28.35 1.36 -9.12
C THR A 223 27.35 0.23 -8.95
N SER A 224 27.79 -0.94 -8.49
CA SER A 224 26.91 -2.07 -8.21
C SER A 224 25.88 -1.75 -7.14
N SER A 225 26.30 -1.12 -6.04
CA SER A 225 25.39 -0.72 -4.95
C SER A 225 24.32 0.27 -5.42
N LEU A 226 24.71 1.27 -6.22
CA LEU A 226 23.78 2.24 -6.79
C LEU A 226 22.85 1.61 -7.84
N THR A 227 23.36 0.67 -8.63
CA THR A 227 22.56 -0.04 -9.66
C THR A 227 21.59 -1.03 -9.00
N VAL A 228 22.06 -1.81 -8.02
CA VAL A 228 21.23 -2.80 -7.32
C VAL A 228 20.17 -2.12 -6.46
N SER A 229 20.45 -1.00 -5.80
CA SER A 229 19.44 -0.24 -5.07
C SER A 229 18.36 0.34 -6.00
N ASN A 230 18.67 0.60 -7.26
CA ASN A 230 17.70 1.02 -8.28
C ASN A 230 16.99 -0.18 -8.96
N LEU A 231 17.53 -1.39 -8.87
CA LEU A 231 16.96 -2.62 -9.43
C LEU A 231 16.22 -3.46 -8.38
N GLN A 232 16.41 -3.20 -7.07
CA GLN A 232 15.68 -3.88 -6.02
C GLN A 232 14.21 -3.43 -6.07
N TYR A 233 13.42 -4.26 -6.75
CA TYR A 233 11.97 -4.35 -6.66
C TYR A 233 11.21 -3.02 -6.79
N GLN A 234 11.40 -2.31 -7.90
CA GLN A 234 10.37 -1.37 -8.28
C GLN A 234 9.28 -2.15 -9.00
N ILE A 235 8.32 -2.68 -8.23
CA ILE A 235 7.04 -3.08 -8.79
C ILE A 235 6.46 -1.80 -9.39
N GLN A 236 6.35 -1.77 -10.72
CA GLN A 236 5.83 -0.62 -11.46
C GLN A 236 4.42 -0.86 -11.97
N GLY A 237 3.99 -2.11 -11.95
CA GLY A 237 2.67 -2.51 -12.43
C GLY A 237 2.32 -3.96 -12.12
N PRO A 238 1.16 -4.42 -12.62
CA PRO A 238 0.67 -5.77 -12.38
C PRO A 238 1.61 -6.88 -12.88
N ASP A 239 2.34 -6.64 -13.97
CA ASP A 239 3.24 -7.62 -14.60
C ASP A 239 4.41 -8.00 -13.69
N ASP A 240 4.80 -7.11 -12.78
CA ASP A 240 5.90 -7.34 -11.85
C ASP A 240 5.50 -8.18 -10.63
N LEU A 241 4.21 -8.33 -10.37
CA LEU A 241 3.67 -9.04 -9.21
C LEU A 241 4.04 -10.54 -9.21
N ASN A 242 4.31 -11.12 -10.36
CA ASN A 242 4.71 -12.53 -10.49
C ASN A 242 6.03 -12.87 -9.76
N ARG A 243 6.86 -11.85 -9.49
CA ARG A 243 8.16 -11.98 -8.83
C ARG A 243 8.14 -11.49 -7.38
N ALA A 244 6.98 -11.04 -6.91
CA ALA A 244 6.80 -10.39 -5.62
C ALA A 244 6.02 -11.29 -4.65
N ASN A 245 6.21 -11.04 -3.35
CA ASN A 245 5.38 -11.57 -2.29
C ASN A 245 4.24 -10.57 -2.04
N VAL A 246 3.05 -10.88 -2.51
CA VAL A 246 1.92 -9.94 -2.49
C VAL A 246 1.02 -10.19 -1.29
N ALA A 247 0.66 -9.13 -0.57
CA ALA A 247 -0.35 -9.17 0.49
C ALA A 247 -1.74 -8.89 -0.10
N THR A 248 -2.76 -9.59 0.36
CA THR A 248 -4.17 -9.32 0.05
C THR A 248 -5.09 -9.86 1.14
N ILE A 249 -6.40 -9.75 0.95
CA ILE A 249 -7.42 -10.20 1.91
C ILE A 249 -8.26 -11.32 1.28
N ALA A 250 -8.59 -12.33 2.09
CA ALA A 250 -9.37 -13.48 1.67
C ALA A 250 -10.78 -13.12 1.17
N ASN A 251 -11.29 -13.89 0.21
CA ASN A 251 -12.64 -13.78 -0.37
C ASN A 251 -12.93 -12.43 -1.05
N THR A 252 -11.88 -11.72 -1.49
CA THR A 252 -11.98 -10.44 -2.20
C THR A 252 -11.70 -10.60 -3.69
N ALA A 253 -12.12 -9.61 -4.48
CA ALA A 253 -11.83 -9.59 -5.92
C ALA A 253 -10.31 -9.48 -6.20
N SER A 254 -9.54 -8.89 -5.30
CA SER A 254 -8.08 -8.85 -5.39
C SER A 254 -7.45 -10.23 -5.19
N GLU A 255 -7.93 -11.02 -4.23
CA GLU A 255 -7.47 -12.40 -4.08
C GLU A 255 -7.85 -13.24 -5.30
N GLN A 256 -9.08 -13.11 -5.81
CA GLN A 256 -9.50 -13.82 -7.01
C GLN A 256 -8.59 -13.50 -8.20
N TYR A 257 -8.30 -12.22 -8.45
CA TYR A 257 -7.35 -11.80 -9.48
C TYR A 257 -5.96 -12.44 -9.32
N LEU A 258 -5.39 -12.37 -8.12
CA LEU A 258 -4.06 -12.95 -7.85
C LEU A 258 -4.03 -14.47 -8.04
N ARG A 259 -5.12 -15.15 -7.74
CA ARG A 259 -5.28 -16.59 -7.94
C ARG A 259 -5.39 -16.94 -9.43
N ASP A 260 -6.21 -16.19 -10.17
CA ASP A 260 -6.44 -16.40 -11.60
C ASP A 260 -5.14 -16.17 -12.40
N GLU A 261 -4.37 -15.14 -12.05
CA GLU A 261 -3.06 -14.84 -12.63
C GLU A 261 -1.91 -15.70 -12.04
N ARG A 262 -2.21 -16.61 -11.10
CA ARG A 262 -1.25 -17.51 -10.42
C ARG A 262 -0.13 -16.75 -9.70
N ILE A 263 -0.40 -15.56 -9.21
CA ILE A 263 0.54 -14.74 -8.45
C ILE A 263 0.61 -15.24 -7.02
N ARG A 264 1.84 -15.44 -6.51
CA ARG A 264 2.05 -15.86 -5.11
C ARG A 264 1.58 -14.73 -4.18
N HIS A 265 0.71 -15.06 -3.22
CA HIS A 265 0.20 -14.08 -2.28
C HIS A 265 0.00 -14.66 -0.88
N GLN A 266 -0.04 -13.77 0.10
CA GLN A 266 -0.33 -14.03 1.50
C GLN A 266 -1.65 -13.38 1.88
N LEU A 267 -2.47 -14.10 2.64
CA LEU A 267 -3.79 -13.63 3.09
C LEU A 267 -3.69 -13.00 4.47
N TYR A 268 -4.25 -11.82 4.61
CA TYR A 268 -4.33 -11.08 5.87
C TYR A 268 -5.78 -10.92 6.32
N PRO A 269 -6.04 -10.76 7.64
CA PRO A 269 -7.39 -10.66 8.17
C PRO A 269 -8.07 -9.33 7.82
N ASP A 270 -7.30 -8.28 7.59
CA ASP A 270 -7.78 -6.93 7.26
C ASP A 270 -6.74 -6.13 6.47
N LEU A 271 -7.19 -5.03 5.84
CA LEU A 271 -6.36 -4.18 4.99
C LEU A 271 -5.22 -3.51 5.76
N THR A 272 -5.44 -3.11 7.01
CA THR A 272 -4.39 -2.48 7.82
C THR A 272 -3.24 -3.43 8.06
N SER A 273 -3.53 -4.67 8.44
CA SER A 273 -2.53 -5.72 8.66
C SER A 273 -1.75 -6.03 7.36
N ALA A 274 -2.44 -6.10 6.21
CA ALA A 274 -1.81 -6.30 4.91
C ALA A 274 -0.88 -5.13 4.53
N MET A 275 -1.30 -3.89 4.73
CA MET A 275 -0.47 -2.71 4.46
C MET A 275 0.71 -2.60 5.40
N LEU A 276 0.54 -2.91 6.69
CA LEU A 276 1.62 -2.91 7.67
C LEU A 276 2.66 -4.00 7.38
N SER A 277 2.29 -5.15 6.81
CA SER A 277 3.25 -6.17 6.40
C SER A 277 4.20 -5.64 5.32
N VAL A 278 3.69 -4.84 4.38
CA VAL A 278 4.50 -4.15 3.37
C VAL A 278 5.42 -3.10 4.01
N ALA A 279 4.88 -2.29 4.92
CA ALA A 279 5.67 -1.27 5.63
C ALA A 279 6.83 -1.88 6.46
N ARG A 280 6.66 -3.10 6.96
CA ARG A 280 7.68 -3.85 7.72
C ARG A 280 8.63 -4.66 6.83
N GLY A 281 8.39 -4.72 5.52
CA GLY A 281 9.19 -5.54 4.59
C GLY A 281 8.93 -7.04 4.70
N GLU A 282 7.81 -7.47 5.29
CA GLU A 282 7.37 -8.87 5.34
C GLU A 282 6.81 -9.33 3.99
N THR A 283 6.18 -8.41 3.26
CA THR A 283 5.71 -8.58 1.88
C THR A 283 6.20 -7.41 1.03
N ASP A 284 6.24 -7.60 -0.29
CA ASP A 284 6.79 -6.63 -1.23
C ASP A 284 5.76 -5.61 -1.71
N ALA A 285 4.50 -6.00 -1.76
CA ALA A 285 3.38 -5.17 -2.19
C ALA A 285 2.07 -5.63 -1.56
N VAL A 286 1.09 -4.74 -1.50
CA VAL A 286 -0.31 -5.09 -1.26
C VAL A 286 -1.13 -4.75 -2.51
N VAL A 287 -1.96 -5.70 -2.93
CA VAL A 287 -2.94 -5.52 -4.01
C VAL A 287 -4.31 -5.48 -3.40
N TYR A 288 -4.99 -4.37 -3.60
CA TYR A 288 -6.36 -4.19 -3.12
C TYR A 288 -7.07 -3.09 -3.91
N ASP A 289 -8.33 -2.84 -3.58
CA ASP A 289 -9.11 -1.75 -4.17
C ASP A 289 -8.47 -0.39 -3.89
N ARG A 290 -8.36 0.44 -4.94
CA ARG A 290 -7.67 1.74 -4.88
C ARG A 290 -8.28 2.69 -3.85
N ALA A 291 -9.61 2.79 -3.81
CA ALA A 291 -10.27 3.73 -2.89
C ALA A 291 -10.02 3.37 -1.42
N LEU A 292 -10.03 2.06 -1.11
CA LEU A 292 -9.76 1.58 0.23
C LEU A 292 -8.28 1.73 0.60
N LEU A 293 -7.36 1.40 -0.33
CA LEU A 293 -5.92 1.63 -0.15
C LEU A 293 -5.63 3.10 0.12
N GLN A 294 -6.18 4.00 -0.69
CA GLN A 294 -5.98 5.44 -0.56
C GLN A 294 -6.45 5.96 0.80
N TYR A 295 -7.67 5.63 1.18
CA TYR A 295 -8.23 6.04 2.46
C TYR A 295 -7.41 5.51 3.64
N ARG A 296 -7.10 4.21 3.63
CA ARG A 296 -6.33 3.59 4.73
C ARG A 296 -4.90 4.11 4.78
N ASN A 297 -4.28 4.36 3.64
CA ASN A 297 -2.92 4.89 3.57
C ASN A 297 -2.78 6.26 4.24
N LEU A 298 -3.81 7.12 4.14
CA LEU A 298 -3.82 8.42 4.84
C LEU A 298 -3.78 8.27 6.37
N GLN A 299 -4.26 7.15 6.90
CA GLN A 299 -4.30 6.87 8.34
C GLN A 299 -3.02 6.24 8.89
N LEU A 300 -2.13 5.72 8.02
CA LEU A 300 -0.88 5.05 8.44
C LEU A 300 0.22 6.01 8.93
N GLY A 301 0.03 7.33 8.84
CA GLY A 301 1.01 8.32 9.31
C GLY A 301 2.38 8.13 8.65
N ASP A 302 3.42 7.88 9.46
CA ASP A 302 4.81 7.69 8.98
C ASP A 302 5.03 6.36 8.25
N GLN A 303 4.09 5.42 8.36
CA GLN A 303 4.14 4.10 7.68
C GLN A 303 3.40 4.09 6.35
N ARG A 304 3.17 5.25 5.75
CA ARG A 304 2.53 5.37 4.43
C ARG A 304 3.30 4.62 3.37
N LEU A 305 2.52 3.94 2.54
CA LEU A 305 3.02 3.27 1.35
C LEU A 305 2.93 4.21 0.14
N THR A 306 3.67 3.88 -0.90
CA THR A 306 3.51 4.52 -2.21
C THR A 306 2.47 3.74 -3.00
N LEU A 307 1.34 4.39 -3.33
CA LEU A 307 0.36 3.83 -4.25
C LEU A 307 0.85 4.04 -5.68
N LEU A 308 0.92 2.98 -6.46
CA LEU A 308 1.27 3.09 -7.87
C LEU A 308 0.19 3.85 -8.65
N PRO A 309 0.57 4.61 -9.69
CA PRO A 309 -0.37 5.35 -10.51
C PRO A 309 -1.29 4.40 -11.29
N GLY A 310 -2.55 4.81 -11.45
CA GLY A 310 -3.52 4.05 -12.21
C GLY A 310 -4.21 2.95 -11.41
N ILE A 311 -5.14 2.31 -12.10
CA ILE A 311 -5.88 1.13 -11.67
C ILE A 311 -5.76 0.06 -12.74
N PHE A 312 -5.83 -1.18 -12.34
CA PHE A 312 -6.01 -2.34 -13.22
C PHE A 312 -7.22 -3.14 -12.75
N GLN A 313 -7.75 -4.07 -13.55
CA GLN A 313 -8.99 -4.78 -13.21
C GLN A 313 -10.08 -3.82 -12.70
N GLN A 314 -10.65 -3.06 -13.62
CA GLN A 314 -11.76 -2.16 -13.31
C GLN A 314 -12.87 -2.88 -12.56
N GLN A 315 -13.38 -2.26 -11.50
CA GLN A 315 -14.39 -2.80 -10.62
C GLN A 315 -15.56 -1.85 -10.49
N LEU A 316 -16.74 -2.43 -10.39
CA LEU A 316 -17.98 -1.70 -10.13
C LEU A 316 -18.53 -2.16 -8.77
N TYR A 317 -18.97 -1.22 -7.95
CA TYR A 317 -19.67 -1.53 -6.71
C TYR A 317 -21.16 -1.36 -6.87
N GLY A 318 -21.89 -2.39 -6.45
CA GLY A 318 -23.34 -2.40 -6.37
C GLY A 318 -23.81 -2.80 -4.98
N LEU A 319 -25.06 -2.55 -4.65
CA LEU A 319 -25.71 -3.17 -3.50
C LEU A 319 -26.17 -4.56 -3.91
N ALA A 320 -26.05 -5.54 -3.01
CA ALA A 320 -26.44 -6.91 -3.30
C ALA A 320 -27.77 -7.26 -2.62
N LEU A 321 -28.59 -8.06 -3.31
CA LEU A 321 -29.89 -8.52 -2.83
C LEU A 321 -30.03 -10.02 -3.10
N PRO A 322 -30.87 -10.73 -2.34
CA PRO A 322 -31.19 -12.11 -2.67
C PRO A 322 -31.70 -12.26 -4.12
N SER A 323 -31.36 -13.38 -4.75
CA SER A 323 -31.78 -13.65 -6.13
C SER A 323 -33.29 -13.55 -6.33
N GLY A 324 -33.72 -12.77 -7.33
CA GLY A 324 -35.14 -12.54 -7.61
C GLY A 324 -35.82 -11.60 -6.64
N SER A 325 -35.07 -10.83 -5.83
CA SER A 325 -35.66 -9.86 -4.89
C SER A 325 -36.50 -8.80 -5.61
N PRO A 326 -37.75 -8.55 -5.16
CA PRO A 326 -38.60 -7.52 -5.73
C PRO A 326 -38.08 -6.10 -5.47
N LEU A 327 -37.16 -5.94 -4.52
CA LEU A 327 -36.52 -4.66 -4.20
C LEU A 327 -35.47 -4.25 -5.24
N ARG A 328 -34.92 -5.18 -6.05
CA ARG A 328 -33.84 -4.90 -7.01
C ARG A 328 -34.16 -3.74 -7.95
N GLY A 329 -35.33 -3.75 -8.58
CA GLY A 329 -35.75 -2.71 -9.50
C GLY A 329 -35.91 -1.34 -8.84
N PRO A 330 -36.77 -1.22 -7.81
CA PRO A 330 -36.95 0.05 -7.08
C PRO A 330 -35.66 0.60 -6.48
N VAL A 331 -34.83 -0.23 -5.85
CA VAL A 331 -33.55 0.20 -5.30
C VAL A 331 -32.60 0.69 -6.41
N SER A 332 -32.53 -0.02 -7.54
CA SER A 332 -31.71 0.39 -8.67
C SER A 332 -32.12 1.73 -9.26
N GLU A 333 -33.42 1.99 -9.36
CA GLU A 333 -33.97 3.27 -9.84
C GLU A 333 -33.56 4.42 -8.92
N GLN A 334 -33.70 4.24 -7.61
CA GLN A 334 -33.28 5.24 -6.62
C GLN A 334 -31.76 5.48 -6.67
N ILE A 335 -30.95 4.44 -6.82
CA ILE A 335 -29.50 4.58 -6.97
C ILE A 335 -29.15 5.45 -8.18
N LEU A 336 -29.79 5.26 -9.33
CA LEU A 336 -29.57 6.10 -10.50
C LEU A 336 -29.91 7.55 -10.21
N GLY A 337 -31.07 7.80 -9.59
CA GLY A 337 -31.48 9.16 -9.20
C GLY A 337 -30.49 9.86 -8.27
N VAL A 338 -29.92 9.14 -7.31
CA VAL A 338 -28.89 9.67 -6.40
C VAL A 338 -27.57 9.92 -7.12
N THR A 339 -27.10 8.95 -7.92
CA THR A 339 -25.78 9.02 -8.58
C THR A 339 -25.72 10.02 -9.73
N GLU A 340 -26.86 10.32 -10.39
CA GLU A 340 -26.99 11.37 -11.39
C GLU A 340 -27.11 12.76 -10.79
N SER A 341 -27.37 12.87 -9.48
CA SER A 341 -27.50 14.16 -8.80
C SER A 341 -26.14 14.88 -8.72
N SER A 342 -26.17 16.21 -8.76
CA SER A 342 -24.95 17.04 -8.60
C SER A 342 -24.32 16.92 -7.21
N GLY A 343 -25.03 16.42 -6.22
CA GLY A 343 -24.53 16.21 -4.86
C GLY A 343 -23.70 14.93 -4.66
N TRP A 344 -23.85 13.95 -5.56
CA TRP A 344 -23.17 12.67 -5.40
C TRP A 344 -21.62 12.77 -5.47
N PRO A 345 -21.01 13.47 -6.43
CA PRO A 345 -19.57 13.67 -6.44
C PRO A 345 -19.04 14.38 -5.18
N ASP A 346 -19.85 15.31 -4.59
CA ASP A 346 -19.47 15.98 -3.35
C ASP A 346 -19.53 15.04 -2.15
N ALA A 347 -20.50 14.13 -2.11
CA ALA A 347 -20.59 13.10 -1.09
C ALA A 347 -19.35 12.18 -1.13
N ILE A 348 -18.93 11.74 -2.32
CA ILE A 348 -17.70 10.93 -2.48
C ILE A 348 -16.46 11.72 -2.03
N ARG A 349 -16.30 12.98 -2.48
CA ARG A 349 -15.14 13.82 -2.12
C ARG A 349 -15.02 14.08 -0.62
N ARG A 350 -16.10 14.06 0.12
CA ARG A 350 -16.08 14.22 1.59
C ARG A 350 -15.28 13.11 2.27
N TYR A 351 -15.37 11.91 1.75
CA TYR A 351 -14.70 10.72 2.31
C TYR A 351 -13.33 10.41 1.70
N LEU A 352 -13.18 10.61 0.39
CA LEU A 352 -11.94 10.24 -0.34
C LEU A 352 -11.00 11.43 -0.60
N GLY A 353 -11.46 12.66 -0.32
CA GLY A 353 -10.70 13.87 -0.65
C GLY A 353 -10.83 14.26 -2.12
N ARG A 354 -10.00 15.22 -2.54
CA ARG A 354 -9.84 15.56 -3.97
C ARG A 354 -8.76 14.65 -4.55
N GLU A 355 -9.07 13.98 -5.65
CA GLU A 355 -8.07 13.28 -6.47
C GLU A 355 -7.04 14.24 -7.06
#